data_fcf40f02568c239cdda79931e6163404
#
_entry.id   fcf40f02568c239cdda79931e6163404
#
_cell.length_a   1.000
_cell.length_b   1.000
_cell.length_c   1.000
_cell.angle_alpha   90.00
_cell.angle_beta   90.00
_cell.angle_gamma   90.00
#
_symmetry.space_group_name_H-M   'P 1'
#
loop_
_entity.id
_entity.type
_entity.pdbx_description
1 polymer ?
#
loop_
_entity_poly.entity_id
_entity_poly.type
_entity_poly.pdbx_seq_one_letter_code
_entity_poly.pdbx_strand_id
1 'polypeptide(L)'
;IPSFIHITTARVHDVNIMDLIPYEKGSFYVADKAYTDFNRLHRIHASESFFVIRAKENLQFHRMYSRAVDKTKGVINDQIGRLLGPRSRVEYPEKLRRIKYYDAEHDLDLVFLTNNMDLKATEIAFLYKKRWEVELFFKWMKQHLKIKSFWGVTLNAVKIQMYCAIIAYCLVALVGYKLKVGRPIYEILQILSISLLDKAPVKEILTRCDYNNVKELKNNQLIISGF
;
A
#
# COMPACT_ATOMS: atom_id res chain seq x y z
N ILE A 1 6.60 0.16 5.50
CA ILE A 1 7.82 -0.37 4.83
C ILE A 1 7.37 -1.56 3.99
N PRO A 2 7.70 -1.61 2.67
CA PRO A 2 7.37 -2.73 1.84
C PRO A 2 8.13 -3.99 2.29
N SER A 3 7.44 -5.12 2.38
CA SER A 3 8.03 -6.43 2.69
C SER A 3 8.41 -7.21 1.43
N PHE A 4 7.80 -6.86 0.30
CA PHE A 4 7.99 -7.53 -0.97
C PHE A 4 7.83 -6.55 -2.12
N ILE A 5 8.74 -6.59 -3.09
CA ILE A 5 8.65 -5.82 -4.33
C ILE A 5 9.14 -6.67 -5.50
N HIS A 6 8.34 -6.69 -6.56
CA HIS A 6 8.69 -7.36 -7.80
C HIS A 6 8.55 -6.39 -8.98
N ILE A 7 9.59 -6.30 -9.81
CA ILE A 7 9.64 -5.41 -10.96
C ILE A 7 9.58 -6.23 -12.24
N THR A 8 8.51 -6.04 -13.00
CA THR A 8 8.29 -6.71 -14.29
C THR A 8 8.28 -5.71 -15.45
N THR A 9 8.26 -6.22 -16.67
CA THR A 9 7.94 -5.41 -17.84
C THR A 9 6.44 -5.18 -17.94
N ALA A 10 6.01 -4.11 -18.59
CA ALA A 10 4.58 -3.79 -18.80
C ALA A 10 3.79 -4.87 -19.57
N ARG A 11 4.46 -5.87 -20.14
CA ARG A 11 3.82 -7.02 -20.81
C ARG A 11 3.29 -8.09 -19.85
N VAL A 12 3.78 -8.09 -18.62
CA VAL A 12 3.37 -9.07 -17.60
C VAL A 12 2.19 -8.49 -16.82
N HIS A 13 1.07 -9.20 -16.81
CA HIS A 13 -0.10 -8.79 -16.02
C HIS A 13 0.21 -8.83 -14.53
N ASP A 14 -0.16 -7.78 -13.82
CA ASP A 14 0.11 -7.62 -12.38
C ASP A 14 -0.46 -8.78 -11.54
N VAL A 15 -1.57 -9.38 -11.96
CA VAL A 15 -2.17 -10.52 -11.27
C VAL A 15 -1.22 -11.73 -11.14
N ASN A 16 -0.24 -11.87 -12.04
CA ASN A 16 0.73 -12.98 -11.99
C ASN A 16 1.67 -12.89 -10.80
N ILE A 17 1.79 -11.72 -10.17
CA ILE A 17 2.58 -11.56 -8.94
C ILE A 17 2.03 -12.42 -7.80
N MET A 18 0.72 -12.71 -7.81
CA MET A 18 0.07 -13.54 -6.80
C MET A 18 0.63 -14.97 -6.76
N ASP A 19 1.27 -15.43 -7.84
CA ASP A 19 1.91 -16.77 -7.88
C ASP A 19 3.26 -16.80 -7.16
N LEU A 20 3.86 -15.63 -6.90
CA LEU A 20 5.17 -15.48 -6.27
C LEU A 20 5.08 -15.13 -4.78
N ILE A 21 3.88 -14.79 -4.29
CA ILE A 21 3.68 -14.42 -2.89
C ILE A 21 3.65 -15.68 -2.03
N PRO A 22 4.52 -15.83 -1.02
CA PRO A 22 4.38 -16.87 -0.01
C PRO A 22 3.21 -16.52 0.92
N TYR A 23 2.10 -17.24 0.77
CA TYR A 23 0.93 -17.01 1.62
C TYR A 23 1.15 -17.57 3.01
N GLU A 24 1.00 -16.70 4.03
CA GLU A 24 1.21 -17.05 5.42
C GLU A 24 -0.15 -17.22 6.12
N LYS A 25 -0.35 -18.34 6.80
CA LYS A 25 -1.57 -18.65 7.56
C LYS A 25 -1.98 -17.50 8.49
N GLY A 26 -3.26 -17.15 8.47
CA GLY A 26 -3.83 -16.08 9.29
C GLY A 26 -3.59 -14.67 8.75
N SER A 27 -2.77 -14.49 7.71
CA SER A 27 -2.49 -13.18 7.11
C SER A 27 -3.62 -12.69 6.20
N PHE A 28 -3.74 -11.36 6.07
CA PHE A 28 -4.69 -10.71 5.17
C PHE A 28 -4.00 -10.14 3.95
N TYR A 29 -4.48 -10.53 2.78
CA TYR A 29 -4.02 -10.04 1.47
C TYR A 29 -5.07 -9.10 0.88
N VAL A 30 -4.73 -7.83 0.77
CA VAL A 30 -5.65 -6.79 0.27
C VAL A 30 -5.22 -6.37 -1.13
N ALA A 31 -6.13 -6.46 -2.09
CA ALA A 31 -5.82 -6.15 -3.48
C ALA A 31 -6.97 -5.42 -4.20
N ASP A 32 -6.66 -4.78 -5.34
CA ASP A 32 -7.65 -4.12 -6.18
C ASP A 32 -8.44 -5.14 -7.03
N LYS A 33 -9.53 -4.69 -7.64
CA LYS A 33 -10.37 -5.48 -8.58
C LYS A 33 -9.59 -6.08 -9.75
N ALA A 34 -8.45 -5.47 -10.15
CA ALA A 34 -7.56 -6.01 -11.18
C ALA A 34 -6.96 -7.38 -10.82
N TYR A 35 -6.81 -7.66 -9.52
CA TYR A 35 -6.29 -8.93 -9.02
C TYR A 35 -7.37 -10.01 -8.81
N THR A 36 -8.58 -9.82 -9.36
CA THR A 36 -9.64 -10.81 -9.27
C THR A 36 -9.36 -11.98 -10.20
N ASP A 37 -8.75 -13.01 -9.66
CA ASP A 37 -8.53 -14.33 -10.24
C ASP A 37 -8.96 -15.38 -9.21
N PHE A 38 -10.05 -16.09 -9.48
CA PHE A 38 -10.68 -16.95 -8.47
C PHE A 38 -9.85 -18.16 -8.11
N ASN A 39 -9.06 -18.69 -9.05
CA ASN A 39 -8.14 -19.80 -8.75
C ASN A 39 -7.04 -19.34 -7.76
N ARG A 40 -6.46 -18.16 -8.00
CA ARG A 40 -5.44 -17.59 -7.09
C ARG A 40 -6.03 -17.20 -5.73
N LEU A 41 -7.24 -16.66 -5.71
CA LEU A 41 -7.95 -16.38 -4.45
C LEU A 41 -8.27 -17.66 -3.67
N HIS A 42 -8.58 -18.75 -4.36
CA HIS A 42 -8.77 -20.06 -3.72
C HIS A 42 -7.46 -20.59 -3.12
N ARG A 43 -6.31 -20.36 -3.76
CA ARG A 43 -5.00 -20.70 -3.19
C ARG A 43 -4.72 -19.93 -1.88
N ILE A 44 -5.09 -18.64 -1.78
CA ILE A 44 -5.00 -17.89 -0.53
C ILE A 44 -5.88 -18.55 0.54
N HIS A 45 -7.11 -18.92 0.20
CA HIS A 45 -8.01 -19.61 1.11
C HIS A 45 -7.45 -20.96 1.56
N ALA A 46 -6.95 -21.77 0.63
CA ALA A 46 -6.34 -23.06 0.92
C ALA A 46 -5.11 -22.99 1.82
N SER A 47 -4.41 -21.85 1.81
CA SER A 47 -3.27 -21.56 2.71
C SER A 47 -3.73 -21.09 4.09
N GLU A 48 -5.01 -21.21 4.44
CA GLU A 48 -5.61 -20.69 5.68
C GLU A 48 -5.35 -19.19 5.89
N SER A 49 -5.24 -18.44 4.79
CA SER A 49 -5.07 -17.00 4.76
C SER A 49 -6.35 -16.31 4.31
N PHE A 50 -6.42 -15.02 4.53
CA PHE A 50 -7.58 -14.21 4.17
C PHE A 50 -7.26 -13.23 3.05
N PHE A 51 -8.27 -12.91 2.25
CA PHE A 51 -8.17 -11.83 1.28
C PHE A 51 -9.31 -10.83 1.41
N VAL A 52 -9.05 -9.60 1.00
CA VAL A 52 -10.06 -8.57 0.80
C VAL A 52 -9.80 -7.93 -0.56
N ILE A 53 -10.73 -8.07 -1.49
CA ILE A 53 -10.64 -7.47 -2.81
C ILE A 53 -11.88 -6.65 -3.13
N ARG A 54 -11.74 -5.65 -4.00
CA ARG A 54 -12.90 -4.97 -4.60
C ARG A 54 -13.52 -5.88 -5.66
N ALA A 55 -14.82 -6.14 -5.55
CA ALA A 55 -15.55 -6.94 -6.51
C ALA A 55 -15.67 -6.22 -7.86
N LYS A 56 -15.64 -6.99 -8.96
CA LYS A 56 -16.00 -6.48 -10.30
C LYS A 56 -17.52 -6.29 -10.38
N GLU A 57 -17.96 -5.30 -11.16
CA GLU A 57 -19.39 -4.97 -11.30
C GLU A 57 -20.22 -6.12 -11.89
N ASN A 58 -19.61 -6.90 -12.78
CA ASN A 58 -20.23 -8.06 -13.43
C ASN A 58 -20.13 -9.35 -12.61
N LEU A 59 -19.84 -9.28 -11.31
CA LEU A 59 -19.72 -10.45 -10.45
C LEU A 59 -21.05 -11.17 -10.33
N GLN A 60 -21.11 -12.41 -10.81
CA GLN A 60 -22.26 -13.31 -10.63
C GLN A 60 -22.18 -14.00 -9.26
N PHE A 61 -23.04 -13.57 -8.34
CA PHE A 61 -23.01 -14.00 -6.94
C PHE A 61 -24.40 -14.44 -6.48
N HIS A 62 -24.51 -15.66 -6.00
CA HIS A 62 -25.73 -16.20 -5.40
C HIS A 62 -25.68 -15.98 -3.89
N ARG A 63 -26.56 -15.10 -3.41
CA ARG A 63 -26.73 -14.87 -1.99
C ARG A 63 -27.46 -16.05 -1.33
N MET A 64 -26.84 -16.64 -0.35
CA MET A 64 -27.45 -17.68 0.50
C MET A 64 -28.18 -17.05 1.69
N TYR A 65 -27.52 -16.11 2.38
CA TYR A 65 -28.14 -15.34 3.48
C TYR A 65 -27.44 -13.99 3.67
N SER A 66 -28.14 -13.10 4.40
CA SER A 66 -27.60 -11.78 4.77
C SER A 66 -27.39 -11.72 6.27
N ARG A 67 -26.35 -11.03 6.67
CA ARG A 67 -26.03 -10.70 8.07
C ARG A 67 -26.70 -9.37 8.44
N ALA A 68 -26.97 -9.17 9.71
CA ALA A 68 -27.39 -7.88 10.23
C ALA A 68 -26.30 -6.83 10.02
N VAL A 69 -26.68 -5.63 9.59
CA VAL A 69 -25.77 -4.53 9.30
C VAL A 69 -26.16 -3.26 10.04
N ASP A 70 -25.17 -2.49 10.41
CA ASP A 70 -25.33 -1.15 10.95
C ASP A 70 -25.12 -0.13 9.81
N LYS A 71 -26.23 0.38 9.27
CA LYS A 71 -26.19 1.35 8.16
C LYS A 71 -25.58 2.69 8.58
N THR A 72 -25.61 3.04 9.85
CA THR A 72 -25.02 4.30 10.35
C THR A 72 -23.50 4.31 10.21
N LYS A 73 -22.88 3.12 10.10
CA LYS A 73 -21.44 2.95 9.88
C LYS A 73 -21.05 2.73 8.42
N GLY A 74 -21.95 3.07 7.48
CA GLY A 74 -21.70 2.95 6.05
C GLY A 74 -21.87 1.53 5.49
N VAL A 75 -22.21 0.53 6.30
CA VAL A 75 -22.42 -0.84 5.80
C VAL A 75 -23.82 -0.97 5.22
N ILE A 76 -23.92 -1.08 3.89
CA ILE A 76 -25.22 -1.21 3.20
C ILE A 76 -25.70 -2.66 3.22
N ASN A 77 -24.83 -3.61 2.88
CA ASN A 77 -25.12 -5.03 2.83
C ASN A 77 -23.93 -5.86 3.31
N ASP A 78 -24.23 -6.98 3.99
CA ASP A 78 -23.26 -8.02 4.36
C ASP A 78 -23.89 -9.38 4.04
N GLN A 79 -23.40 -10.05 3.04
CA GLN A 79 -24.01 -11.22 2.43
C GLN A 79 -23.02 -12.36 2.32
N ILE A 80 -23.48 -13.57 2.60
CA ILE A 80 -22.70 -14.79 2.38
C ILE A 80 -23.37 -15.58 1.26
N GLY A 81 -22.56 -16.09 0.35
CA GLY A 81 -23.04 -16.81 -0.82
C GLY A 81 -21.93 -17.53 -1.57
N ARG A 82 -22.23 -17.86 -2.82
CA ARG A 82 -21.31 -18.56 -3.74
C ARG A 82 -21.27 -17.88 -5.10
N LEU A 83 -20.22 -18.13 -5.83
CA LEU A 83 -20.10 -17.69 -7.22
C LEU A 83 -21.01 -18.53 -8.12
N LEU A 84 -21.66 -17.87 -9.09
CA LEU A 84 -22.59 -18.53 -10.03
C LEU A 84 -21.98 -18.79 -11.41
N GLY A 85 -20.99 -17.97 -11.81
CA GLY A 85 -20.36 -18.12 -13.13
C GLY A 85 -19.79 -19.53 -13.33
N PRO A 86 -20.01 -20.19 -14.48
CA PRO A 86 -19.58 -21.57 -14.70
C PRO A 86 -18.10 -21.79 -14.37
N ARG A 87 -17.25 -20.90 -14.83
CA ARG A 87 -15.81 -20.96 -14.56
C ARG A 87 -15.48 -20.59 -13.11
N SER A 88 -15.99 -19.44 -12.63
CA SER A 88 -15.65 -18.94 -11.30
C SER A 88 -16.12 -19.85 -10.17
N ARG A 89 -17.25 -20.58 -10.36
CA ARG A 89 -17.75 -21.58 -9.41
C ARG A 89 -16.81 -22.78 -9.28
N VAL A 90 -16.18 -23.17 -10.38
CA VAL A 90 -15.19 -24.28 -10.37
C VAL A 90 -13.88 -23.81 -9.76
N GLU A 91 -13.41 -22.62 -10.12
CA GLU A 91 -12.16 -22.05 -9.63
C GLU A 91 -12.20 -21.70 -8.13
N TYR A 92 -13.39 -21.33 -7.62
CA TYR A 92 -13.61 -21.04 -6.21
C TYR A 92 -14.93 -21.65 -5.73
N PRO A 93 -14.94 -22.90 -5.28
CA PRO A 93 -16.16 -23.63 -4.88
C PRO A 93 -16.69 -23.23 -3.49
N GLU A 94 -15.88 -22.55 -2.69
CA GLU A 94 -16.17 -22.22 -1.31
C GLU A 94 -17.17 -21.06 -1.18
N LYS A 95 -17.70 -20.86 0.05
CA LYS A 95 -18.52 -19.70 0.36
C LYS A 95 -17.64 -18.44 0.39
N LEU A 96 -18.20 -17.35 -0.09
CA LEU A 96 -17.63 -16.03 -0.05
C LEU A 96 -18.56 -15.06 0.67
N ARG A 97 -17.98 -14.05 1.26
CA ARG A 97 -18.68 -12.94 1.86
C ARG A 97 -18.57 -11.72 0.95
N ARG A 98 -19.72 -11.10 0.63
CA ARG A 98 -19.82 -9.88 -0.16
C ARG A 98 -20.36 -8.77 0.72
N ILE A 99 -19.59 -7.70 0.87
CA ILE A 99 -19.93 -6.54 1.69
C ILE A 99 -20.09 -5.33 0.78
N LYS A 100 -21.25 -4.66 0.82
CA LYS A 100 -21.43 -3.35 0.19
C LYS A 100 -21.28 -2.27 1.25
N TYR A 101 -20.37 -1.35 1.02
CA TYR A 101 -19.98 -0.29 1.93
C TYR A 101 -20.03 1.06 1.22
N TYR A 102 -20.63 2.06 1.84
CA TYR A 102 -20.61 3.44 1.38
C TYR A 102 -19.46 4.18 2.08
N ASP A 103 -18.52 4.67 1.29
CA ASP A 103 -17.43 5.52 1.76
C ASP A 103 -17.84 6.99 1.68
N ALA A 104 -18.27 7.56 2.80
CA ALA A 104 -18.71 8.96 2.89
C ALA A 104 -17.61 9.98 2.62
N GLU A 105 -16.34 9.61 2.80
CA GLU A 105 -15.19 10.49 2.55
C GLU A 105 -14.99 10.75 1.05
N HIS A 106 -15.27 9.76 0.22
CA HIS A 106 -15.08 9.82 -1.24
C HIS A 106 -16.40 9.80 -2.01
N ASP A 107 -17.55 9.78 -1.32
CA ASP A 107 -18.88 9.64 -1.91
C ASP A 107 -18.98 8.44 -2.89
N LEU A 108 -18.55 7.27 -2.43
CA LEU A 108 -18.37 6.10 -3.29
C LEU A 108 -18.92 4.81 -2.68
N ASP A 109 -19.72 4.10 -3.46
CA ASP A 109 -20.13 2.73 -3.15
C ASP A 109 -19.01 1.74 -3.48
N LEU A 110 -18.59 0.99 -2.49
CA LEU A 110 -17.59 -0.06 -2.61
C LEU A 110 -18.21 -1.43 -2.35
N VAL A 111 -17.84 -2.41 -3.15
CA VAL A 111 -18.25 -3.80 -2.93
C VAL A 111 -17.00 -4.63 -2.71
N PHE A 112 -16.89 -5.22 -1.52
CA PHE A 112 -15.79 -6.08 -1.15
C PHE A 112 -16.16 -7.55 -1.24
N LEU A 113 -15.19 -8.37 -1.61
CA LEU A 113 -15.25 -9.81 -1.58
C LEU A 113 -14.16 -10.34 -0.65
N THR A 114 -14.52 -11.26 0.25
CA THR A 114 -13.57 -11.84 1.21
C THR A 114 -13.96 -13.26 1.58
N ASN A 115 -13.00 -14.08 1.98
CA ASN A 115 -13.22 -15.38 2.60
C ASN A 115 -13.27 -15.30 4.14
N ASN A 116 -13.02 -14.12 4.75
CA ASN A 116 -13.14 -13.97 6.19
C ASN A 116 -14.59 -13.82 6.62
N MET A 117 -15.04 -14.72 7.49
CA MET A 117 -16.42 -14.75 8.00
C MET A 117 -16.56 -14.12 9.40
N ASP A 118 -15.45 -13.81 10.09
CA ASP A 118 -15.46 -13.47 11.52
C ASP A 118 -15.42 -11.96 11.76
N LEU A 119 -14.55 -11.23 11.06
CA LEU A 119 -14.40 -9.79 11.23
C LEU A 119 -15.69 -9.02 10.93
N LYS A 120 -15.90 -7.90 11.61
CA LYS A 120 -17.00 -6.98 11.30
C LYS A 120 -16.85 -6.41 9.90
N ALA A 121 -17.97 -6.09 9.24
CA ALA A 121 -17.96 -5.51 7.90
C ALA A 121 -17.17 -4.18 7.83
N THR A 122 -17.22 -3.39 8.90
CA THR A 122 -16.43 -2.14 9.04
C THR A 122 -14.92 -2.39 9.13
N GLU A 123 -14.50 -3.49 9.76
CA GLU A 123 -13.08 -3.88 9.83
C GLU A 123 -12.57 -4.32 8.46
N ILE A 124 -13.38 -5.05 7.69
CA ILE A 124 -13.05 -5.41 6.30
C ILE A 124 -12.92 -4.14 5.44
N ALA A 125 -13.83 -3.16 5.57
CA ALA A 125 -13.73 -1.89 4.87
C ALA A 125 -12.47 -1.11 5.28
N PHE A 126 -12.12 -1.10 6.56
CA PHE A 126 -10.91 -0.48 7.08
C PHE A 126 -9.63 -1.17 6.52
N LEU A 127 -9.59 -2.49 6.49
CA LEU A 127 -8.49 -3.24 5.87
C LEU A 127 -8.33 -2.85 4.39
N TYR A 128 -9.44 -2.72 3.65
CA TYR A 128 -9.36 -2.31 2.25
C TYR A 128 -8.82 -0.87 2.09
N LYS A 129 -9.17 0.05 2.99
CA LYS A 129 -8.59 1.42 2.98
C LYS A 129 -7.07 1.39 3.10
N LYS A 130 -6.48 0.43 3.81
CA LYS A 130 -5.03 0.26 3.93
C LYS A 130 -4.32 -0.03 2.59
N ARG A 131 -5.03 -0.56 1.60
CA ARG A 131 -4.49 -0.71 0.24
C ARG A 131 -3.96 0.62 -0.33
N TRP A 132 -4.59 1.74 0.02
CA TRP A 132 -4.16 3.06 -0.42
C TRP A 132 -2.75 3.45 0.03
N GLU A 133 -2.25 2.84 1.08
CA GLU A 133 -0.87 3.06 1.55
C GLU A 133 0.18 2.68 0.49
N VAL A 134 -0.12 1.72 -0.38
CA VAL A 134 0.75 1.34 -1.50
C VAL A 134 0.83 2.47 -2.54
N GLU A 135 -0.28 3.11 -2.84
CA GLU A 135 -0.33 4.24 -3.78
C GLU A 135 0.41 5.46 -3.21
N LEU A 136 0.21 5.74 -1.92
CA LEU A 136 0.93 6.80 -1.20
C LEU A 136 2.45 6.53 -1.18
N PHE A 137 2.85 5.27 -0.99
CA PHE A 137 4.25 4.86 -1.06
C PHE A 137 4.85 5.16 -2.45
N PHE A 138 4.20 4.72 -3.53
CA PHE A 138 4.69 4.99 -4.88
C PHE A 138 4.64 6.48 -5.25
N LYS A 139 3.64 7.22 -4.79
CA LYS A 139 3.58 8.68 -4.93
C LYS A 139 4.78 9.33 -4.25
N TRP A 140 5.08 8.96 -3.01
CA TRP A 140 6.22 9.44 -2.25
C TRP A 140 7.54 9.14 -2.97
N MET A 141 7.72 7.90 -3.44
CA MET A 141 8.89 7.47 -4.20
C MET A 141 9.13 8.34 -5.45
N LYS A 142 8.05 8.60 -6.21
CA LYS A 142 8.11 9.46 -7.41
C LYS A 142 8.44 10.92 -7.09
N GLN A 143 8.02 11.41 -5.93
CA GLN A 143 8.24 12.81 -5.53
C GLN A 143 9.65 13.05 -4.99
N HIS A 144 10.19 12.13 -4.22
CA HIS A 144 11.40 12.35 -3.42
C HIS A 144 12.64 11.57 -3.87
N LEU A 145 12.46 10.48 -4.60
CA LEU A 145 13.55 9.68 -5.14
C LEU A 145 13.51 9.74 -6.67
N LYS A 146 14.53 10.22 -7.31
CA LYS A 146 14.62 10.49 -8.77
C LYS A 146 14.28 9.29 -9.67
N ILE A 147 13.06 8.72 -9.54
CA ILE A 147 12.56 7.59 -10.32
C ILE A 147 11.59 8.01 -11.44
N LYS A 148 11.40 9.31 -11.66
CA LYS A 148 10.62 9.85 -12.79
C LYS A 148 11.40 9.82 -14.10
N SER A 149 12.73 9.87 -14.04
CA SER A 149 13.65 9.76 -15.17
C SER A 149 14.72 8.73 -14.85
N PHE A 150 15.03 7.89 -15.82
CA PHE A 150 16.03 6.84 -15.66
C PHE A 150 17.34 7.27 -16.31
N TRP A 151 18.45 7.00 -15.63
CA TRP A 151 19.79 7.32 -16.12
C TRP A 151 20.27 6.36 -17.21
N GLY A 152 19.70 5.15 -17.23
CA GLY A 152 19.97 4.15 -18.25
C GLY A 152 18.69 3.64 -18.90
N VAL A 153 18.78 3.27 -20.18
CA VAL A 153 17.66 2.81 -21.01
C VAL A 153 17.47 1.29 -21.00
N THR A 154 18.43 0.54 -20.47
CA THR A 154 18.32 -0.92 -20.39
C THR A 154 17.40 -1.33 -19.25
N LEU A 155 16.68 -2.45 -19.42
CA LEU A 155 15.81 -2.99 -18.37
C LEU A 155 16.56 -3.19 -17.04
N ASN A 156 17.82 -3.63 -17.11
CA ASN A 156 18.64 -3.85 -15.92
C ASN A 156 18.98 -2.54 -15.22
N ALA A 157 19.36 -1.49 -15.96
CA ALA A 157 19.65 -0.18 -15.39
C ALA A 157 18.42 0.43 -14.69
N VAL A 158 17.23 0.31 -15.31
CA VAL A 158 15.97 0.75 -14.71
C VAL A 158 15.68 -0.01 -13.41
N LYS A 159 15.81 -1.35 -13.42
CA LYS A 159 15.62 -2.16 -12.21
C LYS A 159 16.57 -1.77 -11.09
N ILE A 160 17.86 -1.59 -11.41
CA ILE A 160 18.88 -1.19 -10.41
C ILE A 160 18.48 0.14 -9.78
N GLN A 161 18.13 1.16 -10.59
CA GLN A 161 17.73 2.47 -10.07
C GLN A 161 16.51 2.37 -9.16
N MET A 162 15.49 1.59 -9.55
CA MET A 162 14.30 1.38 -8.72
C MET A 162 14.63 0.66 -7.41
N TYR A 163 15.43 -0.41 -7.44
CA TYR A 163 15.82 -1.11 -6.21
C TYR A 163 16.68 -0.23 -5.29
N CYS A 164 17.61 0.55 -5.83
CA CYS A 164 18.37 1.51 -5.02
C CYS A 164 17.47 2.53 -4.33
N ALA A 165 16.48 3.06 -5.04
CA ALA A 165 15.52 4.00 -4.46
C ALA A 165 14.68 3.35 -3.32
N ILE A 166 14.24 2.12 -3.51
CA ILE A 166 13.49 1.36 -2.49
C ILE A 166 14.35 1.07 -1.26
N ILE A 167 15.61 0.64 -1.49
CA ILE A 167 16.57 0.38 -0.41
C ILE A 167 16.83 1.67 0.38
N ALA A 168 17.06 2.80 -0.29
CA ALA A 168 17.24 4.08 0.37
C ALA A 168 16.03 4.46 1.25
N TYR A 169 14.80 4.30 0.72
CA TYR A 169 13.58 4.51 1.49
C TYR A 169 13.53 3.60 2.73
N CYS A 170 13.77 2.31 2.57
CA CYS A 170 13.72 1.35 3.67
C CYS A 170 14.76 1.66 4.75
N LEU A 171 15.99 2.01 4.35
CA LEU A 171 17.05 2.37 5.29
C LEU A 171 16.67 3.62 6.10
N VAL A 172 16.18 4.67 5.43
CA VAL A 172 15.77 5.91 6.10
C VAL A 172 14.58 5.65 7.05
N ALA A 173 13.60 4.86 6.62
CA ALA A 173 12.48 4.47 7.47
C ALA A 173 12.91 3.66 8.70
N LEU A 174 13.86 2.73 8.53
CA LEU A 174 14.43 1.94 9.63
C LEU A 174 15.22 2.82 10.61
N VAL A 175 16.00 3.78 10.11
CA VAL A 175 16.72 4.75 10.96
C VAL A 175 15.73 5.56 11.79
N GLY A 176 14.71 6.13 11.16
CA GLY A 176 13.66 6.89 11.85
C GLY A 176 12.95 6.06 12.94
N TYR A 177 12.61 4.82 12.62
CA TYR A 177 11.96 3.90 13.56
C TYR A 177 12.87 3.52 14.74
N LYS A 178 14.11 3.06 14.46
CA LYS A 178 15.07 2.62 15.50
C LYS A 178 15.49 3.75 16.43
N LEU A 179 15.70 4.94 15.89
CA LEU A 179 16.12 6.11 16.67
C LEU A 179 14.93 6.86 17.29
N LYS A 180 13.71 6.42 17.02
CA LYS A 180 12.45 7.07 17.48
C LYS A 180 12.42 8.55 17.13
N VAL A 181 12.84 8.89 15.91
CA VAL A 181 12.85 10.25 15.40
C VAL A 181 11.41 10.61 14.98
N GLY A 182 10.82 11.63 15.61
CA GLY A 182 9.45 12.08 15.32
C GLY A 182 9.29 12.87 14.01
N ARG A 183 10.26 12.79 13.09
CA ARG A 183 10.25 13.51 11.80
C ARG A 183 9.70 12.65 10.67
N PRO A 184 9.04 13.26 9.67
CA PRO A 184 8.68 12.57 8.43
C PRO A 184 9.90 11.99 7.71
N ILE A 185 9.72 10.85 7.03
CA ILE A 185 10.80 10.15 6.29
C ILE A 185 11.52 11.10 5.31
N TYR A 186 10.78 12.02 4.68
CA TYR A 186 11.36 12.98 3.74
C TYR A 186 12.37 13.92 4.41
N GLU A 187 12.05 14.45 5.59
CA GLU A 187 12.97 15.31 6.35
C GLU A 187 14.24 14.55 6.77
N ILE A 188 14.05 13.32 7.25
CA ILE A 188 15.20 12.45 7.59
C ILE A 188 16.09 12.23 6.35
N LEU A 189 15.46 11.95 5.19
CA LEU A 189 16.21 11.78 3.94
C LEU A 189 16.98 13.05 3.55
N GLN A 190 16.35 14.23 3.66
CA GLN A 190 17.01 15.50 3.36
C GLN A 190 18.22 15.76 4.28
N ILE A 191 18.03 15.61 5.59
CA ILE A 191 19.11 15.79 6.56
C ILE A 191 20.26 14.83 6.25
N LEU A 192 19.98 13.55 6.07
CA LEU A 192 20.99 12.56 5.76
C LEU A 192 21.69 12.83 4.42
N SER A 193 21.00 13.38 3.42
CA SER A 193 21.61 13.67 2.12
C SER A 193 22.72 14.71 2.16
N ILE A 194 22.69 15.61 3.14
CA ILE A 194 23.69 16.67 3.30
C ILE A 194 24.70 16.38 4.41
N SER A 195 24.34 15.52 5.37
CA SER A 195 25.16 15.24 6.56
C SER A 195 25.66 13.79 6.64
N LEU A 196 25.52 13.00 5.57
CA LEU A 196 25.89 11.58 5.56
C LEU A 196 27.38 11.34 5.87
N LEU A 197 28.25 12.31 5.52
CA LEU A 197 29.68 12.24 5.72
C LEU A 197 30.15 12.94 7.01
N ASP A 198 29.23 13.51 7.79
CA ASP A 198 29.55 14.15 9.06
C ASP A 198 29.96 13.09 10.10
N LYS A 199 30.98 13.38 10.88
CA LYS A 199 31.48 12.48 11.93
C LYS A 199 30.67 12.56 13.23
N ALA A 200 29.46 13.15 13.19
CA ALA A 200 28.54 13.23 14.33
C ALA A 200 27.61 12.01 14.41
N PRO A 201 27.16 11.61 15.61
CA PRO A 201 26.19 10.53 15.75
C PRO A 201 24.89 10.84 15.00
N VAL A 202 24.40 9.90 14.20
CA VAL A 202 23.19 10.07 13.35
C VAL A 202 21.98 10.55 14.16
N LYS A 203 21.80 10.03 15.38
CA LYS A 203 20.72 10.46 16.26
C LYS A 203 20.82 11.96 16.59
N GLU A 204 22.01 12.45 16.86
CA GLU A 204 22.28 13.85 17.18
C GLU A 204 22.00 14.75 15.99
N ILE A 205 22.44 14.37 14.79
CA ILE A 205 22.17 15.06 13.53
C ILE A 205 20.66 15.20 13.31
N LEU A 206 19.91 14.10 13.51
CA LEU A 206 18.47 14.07 13.25
C LEU A 206 17.64 14.79 14.32
N THR A 207 18.14 15.00 15.52
CA THR A 207 17.44 15.67 16.61
C THR A 207 17.78 17.15 16.75
N ARG A 208 18.99 17.59 16.36
CA ARG A 208 19.47 18.97 16.48
C ARG A 208 18.95 19.92 15.40
N CYS A 209 18.51 19.42 14.24
CA CYS A 209 18.04 20.29 13.17
C CYS A 209 16.63 20.82 13.49
N ASP A 210 16.54 21.94 14.18
CA ASP A 210 15.35 22.79 14.19
C ASP A 210 15.29 23.56 12.88
N TYR A 211 14.43 23.13 11.96
CA TYR A 211 14.19 23.79 10.67
C TYR A 211 13.71 25.25 10.81
N ASN A 212 13.28 25.64 11.99
CA ASN A 212 12.84 27.02 12.28
C ASN A 212 13.99 28.02 12.17
N ASN A 213 15.24 27.61 12.44
CA ASN A 213 16.39 28.50 12.33
C ASN A 213 16.86 28.80 10.89
N VAL A 214 16.49 27.97 9.91
CA VAL A 214 16.89 28.22 8.51
C VAL A 214 16.06 29.33 7.86
N LYS A 215 14.82 29.58 8.31
CA LYS A 215 14.02 30.71 7.85
C LYS A 215 14.52 32.05 8.44
N GLU A 216 15.02 32.04 9.65
CA GLU A 216 15.60 33.23 10.28
C GLU A 216 16.96 33.63 9.68
N LEU A 217 17.77 32.65 9.28
CA LEU A 217 19.05 32.90 8.59
C LEU A 217 18.87 33.52 7.19
N LYS A 218 17.74 33.31 6.51
CA LYS A 218 17.44 33.98 5.25
C LYS A 218 17.12 35.47 5.41
N ASN A 219 16.69 35.90 6.58
CA ASN A 219 16.39 37.30 6.86
C ASN A 219 17.61 38.13 7.35
N ASN A 220 18.74 37.47 7.61
CA ASN A 220 19.99 38.11 8.00
C ASN A 220 21.02 38.23 6.88
N GLN A 221 20.60 38.24 5.64
CA GLN A 221 21.46 38.60 4.52
C GLN A 221 21.76 40.09 4.65
N LEU A 222 22.96 40.39 5.11
CA LEU A 222 23.50 41.76 5.11
C LEU A 222 23.40 42.32 3.68
N ILE A 223 22.54 43.29 3.48
CA ILE A 223 22.53 44.09 2.26
C ILE A 223 23.82 44.92 2.29
N ILE A 224 24.80 44.52 1.47
CA ILE A 224 25.97 45.33 1.20
C ILE A 224 25.45 46.50 0.34
N SER A 225 25.09 47.58 1.00
CA SER A 225 24.82 48.86 0.34
C SER A 225 26.17 49.53 0.10
N GLY A 226 26.54 49.64 -1.15
CA GLY A 226 27.65 50.42 -1.58
C GLY A 226 28.56 49.77 -2.64
N PHE A 227 28.12 49.91 -3.91
CA PHE A 227 28.95 50.33 -5.05
C PHE A 227 28.02 50.79 -6.14
#